data_357e86c6b805addda3abdc5d055c7100
#
_entry.id   357e86c6b805addda3abdc5d055c7100
#
_cell.length_a   1.000
_cell.length_b   1.000
_cell.length_c   1.000
_cell.angle_alpha   90.00
_cell.angle_beta   90.00
_cell.angle_gamma   90.00
#
_symmetry.space_group_name_H-M   'P 1'
#
loop_
_entity.id
_entity.type
_entity.pdbx_description
1 polymer ?
#
loop_
_entity_poly.entity_id
_entity_poly.type
_entity_poly.pdbx_seq_one_letter_code
_entity_poly.pdbx_strand_id
1 'polypeptide(L)'
;QENTAVEQESSSGGGGLPEYPDKAFNRRIAVISGVAAVGLFLSSRLEFGISLKDLSATALPYEEALSNGKPTVVEFYADWCEVCRELAPDVYKVEQKFRDKVNFVMLNVDNTKWEQELDEFGVEGIPHFAFLDKHGNEEGNVVGRLPARYLLENVDALARGEPTVPHARVVGQYSSAENRKVHQVSDPRSHG
;
A
#
# COMPACT_ATOMS: atom_id res chain seq x y z
N GLN A 1 -85.02 46.07 27.89
CA GLN A 1 -84.50 46.91 26.84
C GLN A 1 -83.10 46.49 26.52
N GLU A 2 -83.09 46.07 25.42
CA GLU A 2 -82.16 45.93 24.26
C GLU A 2 -81.25 44.74 24.30
N ASN A 3 -81.72 43.73 23.52
CA ASN A 3 -80.91 42.56 23.07
C ASN A 3 -79.94 43.02 22.00
N THR A 4 -78.67 42.64 22.15
CA THR A 4 -77.79 42.58 21.04
C THR A 4 -77.17 41.18 20.98
N ALA A 5 -77.61 40.43 19.96
CA ALA A 5 -77.10 39.11 19.62
C ALA A 5 -75.68 39.26 19.09
N VAL A 6 -74.75 38.44 19.62
CA VAL A 6 -73.41 38.27 19.09
C VAL A 6 -73.37 36.98 18.30
N GLU A 7 -73.27 37.12 16.99
CA GLU A 7 -73.04 36.00 16.06
C GLU A 7 -71.66 35.33 16.36
N GLN A 8 -71.73 34.05 16.56
CA GLN A 8 -70.55 33.19 16.67
C GLN A 8 -70.17 32.69 15.26
N GLU A 9 -69.15 33.28 14.68
CA GLU A 9 -68.50 32.70 13.51
C GLU A 9 -67.75 31.45 13.90
N SER A 10 -68.16 30.26 13.46
CA SER A 10 -67.43 29.00 13.55
C SER A 10 -66.47 28.93 12.40
N SER A 11 -65.18 29.26 12.66
CA SER A 11 -64.08 28.99 11.76
C SER A 11 -63.68 27.49 11.87
N SER A 12 -64.14 26.70 10.89
CA SER A 12 -63.63 25.31 10.70
C SER A 12 -62.30 25.35 10.02
N GLY A 13 -61.18 25.36 10.83
CA GLY A 13 -59.83 25.09 10.40
C GLY A 13 -59.68 23.61 10.07
N GLY A 14 -59.83 23.23 8.81
CA GLY A 14 -59.44 21.91 8.31
C GLY A 14 -57.94 21.76 8.36
N GLY A 15 -57.42 21.13 9.39
CA GLY A 15 -56.05 20.64 9.45
C GLY A 15 -55.90 19.49 8.44
N GLY A 16 -55.43 19.79 7.24
CA GLY A 16 -55.04 18.78 6.26
C GLY A 16 -53.89 17.98 6.83
N LEU A 17 -54.07 16.68 7.01
CA LEU A 17 -52.98 15.75 7.30
C LEU A 17 -51.96 15.84 6.17
N PRO A 18 -50.66 15.75 6.46
CA PRO A 18 -49.62 15.75 5.43
C PRO A 18 -49.90 14.60 4.46
N GLU A 19 -50.05 14.95 3.21
CA GLU A 19 -50.28 14.01 2.11
C GLU A 19 -49.06 13.06 2.03
N TYR A 20 -49.28 11.79 2.29
CA TYR A 20 -48.23 10.78 2.17
C TYR A 20 -47.79 10.68 0.71
N PRO A 21 -46.47 10.69 0.43
CA PRO A 21 -45.97 10.60 -0.92
C PRO A 21 -46.51 9.34 -1.61
N ASP A 22 -46.90 9.48 -2.85
CA ASP A 22 -47.53 8.45 -3.69
C ASP A 22 -46.70 7.15 -3.67
N LYS A 23 -47.38 6.00 -3.69
CA LYS A 23 -46.73 4.67 -3.68
C LYS A 23 -45.69 4.51 -4.80
N ALA A 24 -45.91 5.15 -5.94
CA ALA A 24 -44.96 5.16 -7.06
C ALA A 24 -43.68 5.93 -6.73
N PHE A 25 -43.76 7.03 -6.00
CA PHE A 25 -42.64 7.83 -5.54
C PHE A 25 -41.80 7.05 -4.49
N ASN A 26 -42.48 6.46 -3.51
CA ASN A 26 -41.82 5.63 -2.49
C ASN A 26 -41.12 4.42 -3.09
N ARG A 27 -41.71 3.79 -4.12
CA ARG A 27 -41.08 2.66 -4.84
C ARG A 27 -39.82 3.09 -5.61
N ARG A 28 -39.86 4.29 -6.24
CA ARG A 28 -38.66 4.84 -6.93
C ARG A 28 -37.54 5.17 -5.95
N ILE A 29 -37.86 5.78 -4.81
CA ILE A 29 -36.88 6.06 -3.76
C ILE A 29 -36.30 4.76 -3.22
N ALA A 30 -37.10 3.74 -2.94
CA ALA A 30 -36.65 2.44 -2.45
C ALA A 30 -35.70 1.74 -3.44
N VAL A 31 -36.01 1.81 -4.75
CA VAL A 31 -35.13 1.23 -5.80
C VAL A 31 -33.81 1.99 -5.90
N ILE A 32 -33.85 3.33 -5.92
CA ILE A 32 -32.64 4.17 -5.99
C ILE A 32 -31.79 3.96 -4.74
N SER A 33 -32.40 3.91 -3.55
CA SER A 33 -31.67 3.66 -2.30
C SER A 33 -31.06 2.25 -2.27
N GLY A 34 -31.78 1.25 -2.79
CA GLY A 34 -31.29 -0.11 -2.90
C GLY A 34 -30.09 -0.21 -3.85
N VAL A 35 -30.16 0.39 -5.02
CA VAL A 35 -29.05 0.42 -6.00
C VAL A 35 -27.85 1.17 -5.45
N ALA A 36 -28.06 2.31 -4.78
CA ALA A 36 -26.99 3.07 -4.14
C ALA A 36 -26.34 2.26 -3.00
N ALA A 37 -27.12 1.59 -2.17
CA ALA A 37 -26.60 0.75 -1.09
C ALA A 37 -25.80 -0.46 -1.62
N VAL A 38 -26.29 -1.11 -2.66
CA VAL A 38 -25.56 -2.22 -3.33
C VAL A 38 -24.30 -1.69 -4.00
N GLY A 39 -24.35 -0.53 -4.66
CA GLY A 39 -23.19 0.11 -5.27
C GLY A 39 -22.11 0.48 -4.23
N LEU A 40 -22.51 1.04 -3.09
CA LEU A 40 -21.61 1.36 -1.98
C LEU A 40 -21.05 0.08 -1.31
N PHE A 41 -21.87 -0.95 -1.16
CA PHE A 41 -21.45 -2.22 -0.61
C PHE A 41 -20.50 -2.96 -1.53
N LEU A 42 -20.73 -2.95 -2.84
CA LEU A 42 -19.82 -3.51 -3.84
C LEU A 42 -18.51 -2.72 -3.92
N SER A 43 -18.57 -1.38 -3.89
CA SER A 43 -17.33 -0.57 -3.89
C SER A 43 -16.52 -0.75 -2.60
N SER A 44 -17.15 -0.91 -1.44
CA SER A 44 -16.44 -1.22 -0.19
C SER A 44 -15.90 -2.65 -0.13
N ARG A 45 -16.48 -3.58 -0.90
CA ARG A 45 -15.98 -4.97 -1.04
C ARG A 45 -14.92 -5.11 -2.12
N LEU A 46 -14.78 -4.13 -3.02
CA LEU A 46 -13.75 -4.09 -4.06
C LEU A 46 -12.39 -3.58 -3.56
N GLU A 47 -12.30 -3.17 -2.29
CA GLU A 47 -11.02 -3.21 -1.58
C GLU A 47 -10.70 -4.69 -1.23
N PHE A 48 -10.65 -5.55 -2.21
CA PHE A 48 -9.89 -6.79 -2.11
C PHE A 48 -8.45 -6.36 -1.95
N GLY A 49 -8.00 -6.33 -0.70
CA GLY A 49 -6.62 -6.02 -0.40
C GLY A 49 -5.75 -6.96 -1.23
N ILE A 50 -4.92 -6.40 -2.09
CA ILE A 50 -3.89 -7.14 -2.81
C ILE A 50 -3.13 -7.96 -1.76
N SER A 51 -3.06 -9.25 -1.97
CA SER A 51 -2.28 -10.13 -1.09
C SER A 51 -0.80 -10.04 -1.45
N LEU A 52 0.06 -10.38 -0.50
CA LEU A 52 1.50 -10.50 -0.73
C LEU A 52 1.80 -11.44 -1.91
N LYS A 53 1.01 -12.51 -2.07
CA LYS A 53 1.15 -13.46 -3.17
C LYS A 53 0.80 -12.84 -4.54
N ASP A 54 -0.25 -12.00 -4.59
CA ASP A 54 -0.61 -11.32 -5.84
C ASP A 54 0.48 -10.31 -6.21
N LEU A 55 1.00 -9.58 -5.23
CA LEU A 55 2.08 -8.62 -5.41
C LEU A 55 3.35 -9.32 -5.93
N SER A 56 3.77 -10.41 -5.30
CA SER A 56 4.95 -11.18 -5.74
C SER A 56 4.78 -11.81 -7.12
N ALA A 57 3.56 -12.22 -7.50
CA ALA A 57 3.29 -12.81 -8.82
C ALA A 57 3.36 -11.78 -9.96
N THR A 58 3.18 -10.50 -9.67
CA THR A 58 3.24 -9.39 -10.64
C THR A 58 4.56 -8.64 -10.62
N ALA A 59 5.42 -8.91 -9.63
CA ALA A 59 6.73 -8.28 -9.51
C ALA A 59 7.63 -8.57 -10.71
N LEU A 60 8.44 -7.57 -11.09
CA LEU A 60 9.37 -7.70 -12.20
C LEU A 60 10.52 -8.66 -11.81
N PRO A 61 11.01 -9.52 -12.71
CA PRO A 61 12.20 -10.31 -12.47
C PRO A 61 13.41 -9.43 -12.15
N TYR A 62 14.23 -9.83 -11.18
CA TYR A 62 15.35 -9.04 -10.66
C TYR A 62 16.33 -8.65 -11.77
N GLU A 63 16.76 -9.60 -12.58
CA GLU A 63 17.74 -9.39 -13.66
C GLU A 63 17.18 -8.43 -14.74
N GLU A 64 15.88 -8.50 -15.01
CA GLU A 64 15.20 -7.58 -15.93
C GLU A 64 15.14 -6.17 -15.37
N ALA A 65 14.83 -6.03 -14.09
CA ALA A 65 14.79 -4.75 -13.40
C ALA A 65 16.14 -4.03 -13.44
N LEU A 66 17.23 -4.75 -13.20
CA LEU A 66 18.59 -4.17 -13.22
C LEU A 66 19.09 -3.79 -14.63
N SER A 67 18.53 -4.41 -15.66
CA SER A 67 18.98 -4.20 -17.04
C SER A 67 18.22 -3.11 -17.81
N ASN A 68 17.07 -2.66 -17.31
CA ASN A 68 16.19 -1.75 -18.06
C ASN A 68 16.47 -0.25 -17.85
N GLY A 69 17.43 0.10 -17.00
CA GLY A 69 17.89 1.48 -16.77
C GLY A 69 16.94 2.34 -15.94
N LYS A 70 15.98 1.74 -15.24
CA LYS A 70 15.12 2.42 -14.27
C LYS A 70 15.63 2.15 -12.84
N PRO A 71 15.43 3.09 -11.92
CA PRO A 71 15.65 2.81 -10.50
C PRO A 71 14.72 1.69 -10.03
N THR A 72 15.15 0.97 -9.00
CA THR A 72 14.47 -0.26 -8.54
C THR A 72 14.27 -0.26 -7.04
N VAL A 73 13.08 -0.63 -6.58
CA VAL A 73 12.82 -1.03 -5.19
C VAL A 73 12.83 -2.55 -5.13
N VAL A 74 13.66 -3.10 -4.25
CA VAL A 74 13.71 -4.54 -3.97
C VAL A 74 13.13 -4.78 -2.59
N GLU A 75 12.06 -5.58 -2.49
CA GLU A 75 11.52 -6.06 -1.22
C GLU A 75 11.95 -7.50 -0.99
N PHE A 76 12.69 -7.73 0.10
CA PHE A 76 12.95 -9.07 0.61
C PHE A 76 11.85 -9.45 1.59
N TYR A 77 11.18 -10.56 1.32
CA TYR A 77 9.98 -11.01 2.01
C TYR A 77 9.96 -12.52 2.22
N ALA A 78 8.98 -13.00 3.01
CA ALA A 78 8.63 -14.42 3.07
C ALA A 78 7.10 -14.57 3.16
N ASP A 79 6.57 -15.70 2.73
CA ASP A 79 5.12 -15.98 2.77
C ASP A 79 4.56 -16.02 4.20
N TRP A 80 5.37 -16.41 5.16
CA TRP A 80 5.02 -16.44 6.59
C TRP A 80 5.17 -15.07 7.29
N CYS A 81 5.79 -14.07 6.65
CA CYS A 81 6.01 -12.75 7.24
C CYS A 81 4.70 -11.96 7.38
N GLU A 82 4.23 -11.78 8.61
CA GLU A 82 2.98 -11.07 8.90
C GLU A 82 3.08 -9.59 8.52
N VAL A 83 4.20 -8.93 8.86
CA VAL A 83 4.42 -7.52 8.53
C VAL A 83 4.45 -7.29 7.02
N CYS A 84 5.06 -8.21 6.24
CA CYS A 84 5.06 -8.13 4.78
C CYS A 84 3.63 -8.21 4.22
N ARG A 85 2.80 -9.13 4.76
CA ARG A 85 1.38 -9.23 4.36
C ARG A 85 0.57 -7.97 4.68
N GLU A 86 0.81 -7.37 5.83
CA GLU A 86 0.14 -6.13 6.23
C GLU A 86 0.53 -4.94 5.35
N LEU A 87 1.78 -4.88 4.89
CA LEU A 87 2.28 -3.80 4.03
C LEU A 87 1.89 -3.97 2.55
N ALA A 88 1.59 -5.18 2.09
CA ALA A 88 1.34 -5.48 0.68
C ALA A 88 0.33 -4.54 -0.01
N PRO A 89 -0.82 -4.16 0.60
CA PRO A 89 -1.75 -3.22 -0.01
C PRO A 89 -1.16 -1.82 -0.24
N ASP A 90 -0.29 -1.36 0.66
CA ASP A 90 0.32 -0.05 0.56
C ASP A 90 1.50 -0.05 -0.42
N VAL A 91 2.30 -1.13 -0.44
CA VAL A 91 3.34 -1.37 -1.45
C VAL A 91 2.72 -1.36 -2.84
N TYR A 92 1.61 -2.07 -3.04
CA TYR A 92 0.90 -2.09 -4.31
C TYR A 92 0.43 -0.70 -4.77
N LYS A 93 -0.13 0.11 -3.88
CA LYS A 93 -0.56 1.48 -4.21
C LYS A 93 0.61 2.34 -4.69
N VAL A 94 1.76 2.22 -4.03
CA VAL A 94 2.97 2.95 -4.41
C VAL A 94 3.52 2.42 -5.73
N GLU A 95 3.59 1.10 -5.91
CA GLU A 95 3.97 0.46 -7.17
C GLU A 95 3.11 0.97 -8.33
N GLN A 96 1.78 0.91 -8.23
CA GLN A 96 0.87 1.38 -9.28
C GLN A 96 1.08 2.86 -9.63
N LYS A 97 1.44 3.69 -8.66
CA LYS A 97 1.71 5.12 -8.88
C LYS A 97 3.02 5.36 -9.64
N PHE A 98 4.02 4.52 -9.44
CA PHE A 98 5.37 4.74 -9.99
C PHE A 98 5.81 3.71 -11.04
N ARG A 99 4.97 2.76 -11.41
CA ARG A 99 5.30 1.64 -12.31
C ARG A 99 5.99 2.02 -13.63
N ASP A 100 5.72 3.24 -14.13
CA ASP A 100 6.33 3.72 -15.36
C ASP A 100 7.74 4.29 -15.14
N LYS A 101 8.12 4.59 -13.90
CA LYS A 101 9.36 5.28 -13.52
C LYS A 101 10.29 4.43 -12.67
N VAL A 102 9.75 3.52 -11.86
CA VAL A 102 10.47 2.71 -10.89
C VAL A 102 10.05 1.25 -11.04
N ASN A 103 11.01 0.35 -11.01
CA ASN A 103 10.76 -1.08 -10.96
C ASN A 103 10.46 -1.51 -9.52
N PHE A 104 9.63 -2.54 -9.38
CA PHE A 104 9.38 -3.20 -8.11
C PHE A 104 9.69 -4.69 -8.25
N VAL A 105 10.55 -5.18 -7.38
CA VAL A 105 11.06 -6.55 -7.35
C VAL A 105 10.80 -7.14 -5.99
N MET A 106 10.42 -8.41 -5.95
CA MET A 106 10.17 -9.14 -4.70
C MET A 106 11.01 -10.41 -4.66
N LEU A 107 11.87 -10.52 -3.65
CA LEU A 107 12.77 -11.66 -3.45
C LEU A 107 12.36 -12.40 -2.18
N ASN A 108 11.89 -13.65 -2.34
CA ASN A 108 11.53 -14.49 -1.20
C ASN A 108 12.81 -15.04 -0.54
N VAL A 109 13.01 -14.72 0.74
CA VAL A 109 14.23 -15.12 1.50
C VAL A 109 14.32 -16.63 1.74
N ASP A 110 13.21 -17.37 1.62
CA ASP A 110 13.22 -18.82 1.72
C ASP A 110 13.73 -19.51 0.45
N ASN A 111 13.92 -18.74 -0.64
CA ASN A 111 14.42 -19.26 -1.90
C ASN A 111 15.95 -19.12 -1.95
N THR A 112 16.63 -20.25 -1.90
CA THR A 112 18.11 -20.33 -1.94
C THR A 112 18.75 -19.72 -3.19
N LYS A 113 17.97 -19.48 -4.25
CA LYS A 113 18.43 -18.72 -5.43
C LYS A 113 18.97 -17.33 -5.05
N TRP A 114 18.42 -16.73 -3.99
CA TRP A 114 18.70 -15.35 -3.59
C TRP A 114 19.72 -15.24 -2.45
N GLU A 115 20.42 -16.32 -2.11
CA GLU A 115 21.39 -16.34 -1.00
C GLU A 115 22.49 -15.29 -1.20
N GLN A 116 22.97 -15.11 -2.45
CA GLN A 116 23.97 -14.11 -2.77
C GLN A 116 23.42 -12.68 -2.58
N GLU A 117 22.23 -12.40 -3.03
CA GLU A 117 21.57 -11.09 -2.89
C GLU A 117 21.24 -10.79 -1.42
N LEU A 118 20.84 -11.81 -0.64
CA LEU A 118 20.62 -11.63 0.80
C LEU A 118 21.91 -11.18 1.51
N ASP A 119 23.03 -11.77 1.17
CA ASP A 119 24.35 -11.39 1.71
C ASP A 119 24.78 -10.01 1.19
N GLU A 120 24.58 -9.74 -0.09
CA GLU A 120 24.95 -8.47 -0.73
C GLU A 120 24.22 -7.28 -0.12
N PHE A 121 22.92 -7.40 0.10
CA PHE A 121 22.10 -6.34 0.70
C PHE A 121 22.11 -6.37 2.24
N GLY A 122 22.82 -7.33 2.86
CA GLY A 122 22.91 -7.47 4.31
C GLY A 122 21.54 -7.65 4.96
N VAL A 123 20.73 -8.56 4.43
CA VAL A 123 19.36 -8.80 4.88
C VAL A 123 19.37 -9.57 6.20
N GLU A 124 19.19 -8.86 7.30
CA GLU A 124 19.12 -9.43 8.65
C GLU A 124 17.70 -9.57 9.20
N GLY A 125 16.72 -9.03 8.50
CA GLY A 125 15.31 -9.06 8.91
C GLY A 125 14.37 -8.69 7.76
N ILE A 126 13.10 -9.08 7.86
CA ILE A 126 12.09 -8.85 6.83
C ILE A 126 10.82 -8.19 7.41
N PRO A 127 10.09 -7.38 6.60
CA PRO A 127 10.47 -6.97 5.25
C PRO A 127 11.74 -6.12 5.24
N HIS A 128 12.56 -6.24 4.18
CA HIS A 128 13.69 -5.39 3.94
C HIS A 128 13.52 -4.74 2.57
N PHE A 129 13.53 -3.43 2.51
CA PHE A 129 13.43 -2.65 1.28
C PHE A 129 14.77 -2.05 0.93
N ALA A 130 15.32 -2.40 -0.22
CA ALA A 130 16.51 -1.76 -0.78
C ALA A 130 16.08 -0.84 -1.94
N PHE A 131 16.63 0.36 -1.97
CA PHE A 131 16.35 1.38 -2.99
C PHE A 131 17.59 1.53 -3.88
N LEU A 132 17.46 1.10 -5.14
CA LEU A 132 18.56 1.09 -6.10
C LEU A 132 18.39 2.19 -7.13
N ASP A 133 19.47 2.89 -7.45
CA ASP A 133 19.51 3.83 -8.55
C ASP A 133 19.34 3.12 -9.92
N LYS A 134 19.32 3.89 -11.00
CA LYS A 134 19.22 3.37 -12.38
C LYS A 134 20.43 2.53 -12.82
N HIS A 135 21.51 2.51 -12.06
CA HIS A 135 22.73 1.75 -12.30
C HIS A 135 22.82 0.50 -11.42
N GLY A 136 21.82 0.28 -10.54
CA GLY A 136 21.78 -0.81 -9.59
C GLY A 136 22.57 -0.56 -8.29
N ASN A 137 23.05 0.67 -8.05
CA ASN A 137 23.69 1.01 -6.79
C ASN A 137 22.66 1.23 -5.69
N GLU A 138 22.90 0.69 -4.50
CA GLU A 138 22.02 0.88 -3.35
C GLU A 138 22.20 2.28 -2.75
N GLU A 139 21.14 3.09 -2.82
CA GLU A 139 21.09 4.44 -2.24
C GLU A 139 20.64 4.42 -0.77
N GLY A 140 20.00 3.34 -0.33
CA GLY A 140 19.59 3.14 1.04
C GLY A 140 18.66 1.95 1.23
N ASN A 141 18.43 1.59 2.50
CA ASN A 141 17.51 0.51 2.85
C ASN A 141 16.68 0.81 4.09
N VAL A 142 15.60 0.05 4.25
CA VAL A 142 14.72 0.06 5.42
C VAL A 142 14.39 -1.36 5.81
N VAL A 143 14.53 -1.69 7.09
CA VAL A 143 14.18 -2.99 7.65
C VAL A 143 12.98 -2.87 8.56
N GLY A 144 12.02 -3.78 8.42
CA GLY A 144 10.82 -3.85 9.23
C GLY A 144 9.67 -2.99 8.69
N ARG A 145 8.76 -2.61 9.57
CA ARG A 145 7.52 -1.89 9.21
C ARG A 145 7.83 -0.50 8.67
N LEU A 146 7.62 -0.29 7.37
CA LEU A 146 7.75 0.99 6.70
C LEU A 146 6.37 1.63 6.51
N PRO A 147 6.08 2.79 7.15
CA PRO A 147 4.82 3.49 6.93
C PRO A 147 4.62 3.85 5.45
N ALA A 148 3.39 3.68 4.93
CA ALA A 148 3.05 3.93 3.52
C ALA A 148 3.52 5.31 3.01
N ARG A 149 3.42 6.35 3.86
CA ARG A 149 3.89 7.69 3.54
C ARG A 149 5.41 7.71 3.30
N TYR A 150 6.18 7.02 4.13
CA TYR A 150 7.64 6.99 4.01
C TYR A 150 8.08 6.19 2.78
N LEU A 151 7.40 5.06 2.51
CA LEU A 151 7.63 4.33 1.25
C LEU A 151 7.36 5.23 0.05
N LEU A 152 6.23 5.95 0.05
CA LEU A 152 5.87 6.89 -1.02
C LEU A 152 6.93 7.98 -1.23
N GLU A 153 7.40 8.62 -0.15
CA GLU A 153 8.41 9.68 -0.20
C GLU A 153 9.77 9.15 -0.67
N ASN A 154 10.16 7.94 -0.23
CA ASN A 154 11.37 7.27 -0.68
C ASN A 154 11.34 6.96 -2.18
N VAL A 155 10.25 6.36 -2.65
CA VAL A 155 10.09 6.01 -4.07
C VAL A 155 10.00 7.26 -4.95
N ASP A 156 9.39 8.33 -4.46
CA ASP A 156 9.32 9.60 -5.18
C ASP A 156 10.71 10.25 -5.32
N ALA A 157 11.53 10.24 -4.28
CA ALA A 157 12.92 10.72 -4.33
C ALA A 157 13.75 9.86 -5.31
N LEU A 158 13.61 8.54 -5.23
CA LEU A 158 14.27 7.60 -6.12
C LEU A 158 13.87 7.83 -7.60
N ALA A 159 12.57 8.03 -7.86
CA ALA A 159 12.04 8.31 -9.20
C ALA A 159 12.54 9.63 -9.80
N ARG A 160 12.91 10.60 -8.97
CA ARG A 160 13.53 11.87 -9.37
C ARG A 160 15.05 11.75 -9.54
N GLY A 161 15.64 10.62 -9.19
CA GLY A 161 17.11 10.44 -9.22
C GLY A 161 17.83 11.26 -8.16
N GLU A 162 17.19 11.49 -7.00
CA GLU A 162 17.84 12.15 -5.87
C GLU A 162 18.93 11.25 -5.29
N PRO A 163 20.07 11.81 -4.87
CA PRO A 163 21.22 11.04 -4.40
C PRO A 163 21.00 10.44 -3.01
N THR A 164 19.86 10.70 -2.39
CA THR A 164 19.49 10.19 -1.06
C THR A 164 18.01 9.87 -0.99
N VAL A 165 17.70 8.80 -0.27
CA VAL A 165 16.33 8.36 0.01
C VAL A 165 15.98 8.79 1.43
N PRO A 166 14.97 9.67 1.65
CA PRO A 166 14.83 10.46 2.88
C PRO A 166 14.55 9.64 4.15
N HIS A 167 13.87 8.51 4.02
CA HIS A 167 13.48 7.65 5.15
C HIS A 167 14.17 6.28 5.10
N ALA A 168 15.37 6.22 4.53
CA ALA A 168 16.18 5.03 4.46
C ALA A 168 17.49 5.22 5.20
N ARG A 169 18.08 4.12 5.67
CA ARG A 169 19.45 4.11 6.15
C ARG A 169 20.35 4.31 4.94
N VAL A 170 21.21 5.32 5.00
CA VAL A 170 22.23 5.52 3.97
C VAL A 170 23.22 4.35 4.03
N VAL A 171 23.43 3.71 2.90
CA VAL A 171 24.47 2.68 2.75
C VAL A 171 25.80 3.44 2.66
N GLY A 172 26.51 3.48 3.77
CA GLY A 172 27.79 4.19 3.83
C GLY A 172 28.89 3.44 3.08
N GLN A 173 30.02 4.12 2.83
CA GLN A 173 31.23 3.56 2.22
C GLN A 173 31.77 2.30 2.92
N TYR A 174 31.24 1.96 4.09
CA TYR A 174 31.57 0.77 4.87
C TYR A 174 30.70 -0.45 4.52
N SER A 175 29.69 -0.30 3.66
CA SER A 175 28.86 -1.41 3.13
C SER A 175 29.42 -1.96 1.81
N SER A 176 30.66 -1.61 1.45
CA SER A 176 31.30 -2.21 0.28
C SER A 176 31.49 -3.72 0.50
N ALA A 177 31.34 -4.50 -0.56
CA ALA A 177 31.54 -5.97 -0.56
C ALA A 177 32.88 -6.40 0.07
N GLU A 178 33.85 -5.51 0.16
CA GLU A 178 35.14 -5.71 0.79
C GLU A 178 35.07 -5.85 2.33
N ASN A 179 34.17 -5.10 2.99
CA ASN A 179 33.94 -5.22 4.43
C ASN A 179 33.05 -6.43 4.79
N ARG A 180 32.26 -6.93 3.85
CA ARG A 180 31.44 -8.14 4.02
C ARG A 180 32.26 -9.42 4.00
N LYS A 181 33.43 -9.42 3.34
CA LYS A 181 34.37 -10.55 3.32
C LYS A 181 35.04 -10.82 4.67
N VAL A 182 35.00 -9.91 5.62
CA VAL A 182 35.62 -10.06 6.96
C VAL A 182 34.75 -10.94 7.89
N HIS A 183 33.53 -11.26 7.51
CA HIS A 183 32.67 -12.19 8.24
C HIS A 183 32.64 -13.58 7.60
N GLN A 184 33.75 -14.00 6.99
CA GLN A 184 33.96 -15.44 6.78
C GLN A 184 34.02 -16.09 8.16
N VAL A 185 32.97 -16.81 8.50
CA VAL A 185 32.90 -17.67 9.69
C VAL A 185 34.14 -18.56 9.66
N SER A 186 35.06 -18.35 10.60
CA SER A 186 36.18 -19.27 10.77
C SER A 186 35.57 -20.64 11.01
N ASP A 187 36.08 -21.64 10.27
CA ASP A 187 35.63 -23.04 10.32
C ASP A 187 35.44 -23.45 11.80
N PRO A 188 34.23 -23.86 12.23
CA PRO A 188 33.98 -24.27 13.61
C PRO A 188 34.85 -25.46 14.05
N ARG A 189 35.63 -26.04 13.14
CA ARG A 189 36.58 -27.10 13.41
C ARG A 189 37.99 -26.62 13.85
N SER A 190 38.23 -25.31 13.90
CA SER A 190 39.53 -24.75 14.29
C SER A 190 39.72 -24.57 15.81
N HIS A 191 38.83 -25.09 16.64
CA HIS A 191 38.99 -25.19 18.09
C HIS A 191 39.47 -26.58 18.45
N GLY A 192 40.73 -26.84 18.18
CA GLY A 192 41.51 -27.98 18.67
C GLY A 192 42.70 -27.49 19.49
#